data_66fa12675ef9da13d1c79d47af7a7713
#
_entry.id   66fa12675ef9da13d1c79d47af7a7713
#
_cell.length_a   1.000
_cell.length_b   1.000
_cell.length_c   1.000
_cell.angle_alpha   90.00
_cell.angle_beta   90.00
_cell.angle_gamma   90.00
#
_symmetry.space_group_name_H-M   'P 1'
#
loop_
_entity.id
_entity.type
_entity.pdbx_description
1 polymer ?
#
loop_
_entity_poly.entity_id
_entity_poly.type
_entity_poly.pdbx_seq_one_letter_code
_entity_poly.pdbx_strand_id
1 'polypeptide(L)'
;MSLKGPTGKTQVFIILGLFVQCSTAEEARGITRVLGRTNLRTVTGTGASFPFVVYERWLAAAGAAHKEDVAYTYEPVGSGKGKAGLLAGTNDFAGSDSRLSPDEQRSCPACWFVPSLAGAVAVVFNLPGFEGPLHIPRSVLADIFQGKVNRWSELVEWNSGLAGLRERIRVNVRADKSGTTEVFTSALASFSASFEQEIGPSSLPDWSSIVTKSAGTSGLALQVLVTEHSIGYMSLADAKKWKIPYAKIQNKGGMFTEPSTLAVQEALQASVSDALHESRLLYCNIVDPDPAAKGAMQRAYPIAGLTYQVFNPGVLDCEALLNVPFLVYWALTDPQAAEMAEDRHFASIPDSLVDMIMSRLGEIKCDGRNLLQQV
;
A
#
# COMPACT_ATOMS: atom_id res chain seq x y z
N MET A 1 18.82 26.06 28.77
CA MET A 1 18.61 26.24 30.22
C MET A 1 17.88 25.00 30.73
N SER A 2 18.56 24.18 31.54
CA SER A 2 18.02 22.91 32.03
C SER A 2 17.31 23.15 33.37
N LEU A 3 16.01 22.94 33.42
CA LEU A 3 15.25 22.94 34.68
C LEU A 3 15.07 21.49 35.13
N LYS A 4 15.76 21.10 36.20
CA LYS A 4 15.52 19.84 36.92
C LYS A 4 14.28 19.99 37.79
N GLY A 5 13.20 19.32 37.45
CA GLY A 5 12.06 19.11 38.33
C GLY A 5 12.23 17.80 39.12
N PRO A 6 11.70 17.69 40.33
CA PRO A 6 11.78 16.48 41.09
C PRO A 6 10.76 15.45 40.59
N THR A 7 11.24 14.24 40.36
CA THR A 7 10.50 12.99 40.06
C THR A 7 9.78 12.86 38.74
N GLY A 8 10.37 12.17 37.77
CA GLY A 8 9.67 11.34 36.83
C GLY A 8 9.49 11.87 35.42
N LYS A 9 10.46 11.61 34.59
CA LYS A 9 10.27 11.06 33.23
C LYS A 9 9.77 11.92 32.07
N THR A 10 9.56 13.23 32.18
CA THR A 10 9.30 14.06 30.99
C THR A 10 10.36 15.15 30.89
N GLN A 11 11.19 15.13 29.86
CA GLN A 11 12.08 16.23 29.53
C GLN A 11 11.45 17.10 28.45
N VAL A 12 11.33 18.39 28.71
CA VAL A 12 10.83 19.37 27.73
C VAL A 12 12.06 20.11 27.18
N PHE A 13 12.23 20.05 25.86
CA PHE A 13 13.23 20.81 25.14
C PHE A 13 12.57 21.96 24.41
N ILE A 14 13.09 23.17 24.59
CA ILE A 14 12.66 24.35 23.84
C ILE A 14 13.69 24.59 22.74
N ILE A 15 13.30 24.35 21.49
CA ILE A 15 14.13 24.61 20.32
C ILE A 15 13.31 25.49 19.36
N LEU A 16 13.80 26.68 19.06
CA LEU A 16 13.22 27.61 18.08
C LEU A 16 11.71 27.89 18.25
N GLY A 17 11.22 27.99 19.49
CA GLY A 17 9.82 28.34 19.77
C GLY A 17 8.82 27.18 19.65
N LEU A 18 9.27 25.94 19.40
CA LEU A 18 8.43 24.74 19.37
C LEU A 18 8.60 23.95 20.68
N PHE A 19 7.49 23.57 21.29
CA PHE A 19 7.47 22.67 22.45
C PHE A 19 7.37 21.23 21.91
N VAL A 20 8.42 20.42 22.11
CA VAL A 20 8.39 18.98 21.83
C VAL A 20 8.34 18.23 23.16
N GLN A 21 7.28 17.48 23.38
CA GLN A 21 7.13 16.57 24.52
C GLN A 21 7.62 15.18 24.12
N CYS A 22 8.72 14.70 24.71
CA CYS A 22 9.25 13.37 24.51
C CYS A 22 8.80 12.46 25.66
N SER A 23 8.23 11.32 25.32
CA SER A 23 7.73 10.33 26.30
C SER A 23 8.81 9.41 26.85
N THR A 24 9.92 9.24 26.13
CA THR A 24 11.05 8.40 26.54
C THR A 24 12.43 9.10 26.35
N ALA A 25 13.43 8.66 27.11
CA ALA A 25 14.79 9.14 26.95
C ALA A 25 15.42 8.75 25.61
N GLU A 26 14.89 7.78 24.92
CA GLU A 26 15.31 7.27 23.62
C GLU A 26 14.79 8.17 22.49
N GLU A 27 13.54 8.60 22.56
CA GLU A 27 12.94 9.61 21.66
C GLU A 27 13.68 10.95 21.79
N ALA A 28 14.01 11.37 23.03
CA ALA A 28 14.79 12.57 23.28
C ALA A 28 16.19 12.50 22.66
N ARG A 29 16.87 11.34 22.72
CA ARG A 29 18.17 11.13 22.07
C ARG A 29 18.07 11.13 20.56
N GLY A 30 17.01 10.52 19.99
CA GLY A 30 16.75 10.54 18.56
C GLY A 30 16.55 11.96 18.04
N ILE A 31 15.71 12.75 18.70
CA ILE A 31 15.47 14.16 18.32
C ILE A 31 16.74 14.99 18.46
N THR A 32 17.51 14.82 19.55
CA THR A 32 18.77 15.56 19.74
C THR A 32 19.82 15.16 18.71
N ARG A 33 19.85 13.89 18.29
CA ARG A 33 20.74 13.40 17.24
C ARG A 33 20.41 13.99 15.87
N VAL A 34 19.13 14.13 15.54
CA VAL A 34 18.66 14.73 14.28
C VAL A 34 18.88 16.25 14.25
N LEU A 35 18.59 16.95 15.35
CA LEU A 35 18.68 18.42 15.41
C LEU A 35 20.11 18.96 15.60
N GLY A 36 21.05 18.11 16.00
CA GLY A 36 22.47 18.50 16.18
C GLY A 36 23.35 18.36 14.94
N ARG A 37 22.82 17.92 13.80
CA ARG A 37 23.58 17.57 12.58
C ARG A 37 23.32 18.57 11.47
N THR A 38 24.34 19.29 11.05
CA THR A 38 24.25 20.36 10.05
C THR A 38 24.34 19.88 8.58
N ASN A 39 24.58 18.58 8.34
CA ASN A 39 24.75 17.99 6.99
C ASN A 39 23.99 16.68 6.82
N LEU A 40 22.73 16.59 7.29
CA LEU A 40 21.88 15.44 7.00
C LEU A 40 21.47 15.46 5.53
N ARG A 41 21.83 14.40 4.79
CA ARG A 41 21.22 14.18 3.48
C ARG A 41 19.76 13.76 3.66
N THR A 42 18.86 14.35 2.89
CA THR A 42 17.46 13.96 2.85
C THR A 42 17.18 13.20 1.56
N VAL A 43 16.69 11.97 1.70
CA VAL A 43 16.13 11.17 0.60
C VAL A 43 14.63 11.35 0.60
N THR A 44 14.10 11.83 -0.51
CA THR A 44 12.70 12.20 -0.65
C THR A 44 11.92 11.16 -1.44
N GLY A 45 10.82 10.67 -0.88
CA GLY A 45 9.87 9.80 -1.54
C GLY A 45 8.48 10.42 -1.59
N THR A 46 7.73 10.10 -2.64
CA THR A 46 6.31 10.45 -2.72
C THR A 46 5.53 9.32 -3.37
N GLY A 47 4.21 9.24 -3.17
CA GLY A 47 3.43 8.28 -3.94
C GLY A 47 2.27 7.62 -3.21
N ALA A 48 2.16 6.30 -3.35
CA ALA A 48 1.05 5.51 -2.85
C ALA A 48 0.74 5.77 -1.38
N SER A 49 -0.52 5.99 -1.07
CA SER A 49 -1.00 6.09 0.31
C SER A 49 -1.27 4.73 0.96
N PHE A 50 -1.37 3.68 0.15
CA PHE A 50 -1.62 2.31 0.60
C PHE A 50 -0.58 1.80 1.62
N PRO A 51 0.76 1.89 1.38
CA PRO A 51 1.78 1.43 2.32
C PRO A 51 2.14 2.48 3.38
N PHE A 52 1.56 3.69 3.36
CA PHE A 52 2.06 4.83 4.13
C PHE A 52 2.21 4.55 5.63
N VAL A 53 1.27 3.82 6.24
CA VAL A 53 1.31 3.48 7.67
C VAL A 53 2.49 2.57 8.07
N VAL A 54 3.10 1.90 7.10
CA VAL A 54 4.33 1.10 7.27
C VAL A 54 5.54 1.95 6.89
N TYR A 55 5.50 2.62 5.73
CA TYR A 55 6.60 3.44 5.25
C TYR A 55 7.02 4.52 6.25
N GLU A 56 6.06 5.20 6.90
CA GLU A 56 6.37 6.18 7.95
C GLU A 56 7.29 5.61 9.05
N ARG A 57 7.05 4.35 9.46
CA ARG A 57 7.88 3.67 10.46
C ARG A 57 9.21 3.18 9.88
N TRP A 58 9.16 2.60 8.69
CA TRP A 58 10.36 2.10 8.02
C TRP A 58 11.38 3.19 7.77
N LEU A 59 10.94 4.35 7.28
CA LEU A 59 11.85 5.47 6.99
C LEU A 59 12.54 5.98 8.24
N ALA A 60 11.84 6.06 9.36
CA ALA A 60 12.42 6.45 10.63
C ALA A 60 13.45 5.42 11.13
N ALA A 61 13.12 4.12 11.06
CA ALA A 61 13.98 3.04 11.53
C ALA A 61 15.19 2.83 10.60
N ALA A 62 14.98 2.85 9.27
CA ALA A 62 16.08 2.76 8.29
C ALA A 62 17.07 3.93 8.42
N GLY A 63 16.56 5.15 8.62
CA GLY A 63 17.42 6.31 8.88
C GLY A 63 18.26 6.19 10.16
N ALA A 64 17.70 5.55 11.20
CA ALA A 64 18.42 5.27 12.42
C ALA A 64 19.46 4.12 12.27
N ALA A 65 19.17 3.15 11.40
CA ALA A 65 20.05 2.01 11.10
C ALA A 65 21.17 2.36 10.11
N HIS A 66 21.01 3.43 9.33
CA HIS A 66 21.99 3.83 8.34
C HIS A 66 23.31 4.29 9.01
N LYS A 67 24.47 3.86 8.49
CA LYS A 67 25.79 4.23 9.01
C LYS A 67 26.10 5.72 8.84
N GLU A 68 25.55 6.31 7.80
CA GLU A 68 25.67 7.72 7.49
C GLU A 68 24.43 8.50 8.00
N ASP A 69 24.54 9.81 8.08
CA ASP A 69 23.47 10.67 8.56
C ASP A 69 22.45 10.94 7.44
N VAL A 70 21.54 9.99 7.22
CA VAL A 70 20.49 10.06 6.20
C VAL A 70 19.12 10.20 6.85
N ALA A 71 18.34 11.17 6.36
CA ALA A 71 16.93 11.30 6.69
C ALA A 71 16.08 10.88 5.49
N TYR A 72 15.12 10.00 5.71
CA TYR A 72 14.14 9.61 4.70
C TYR A 72 12.81 10.31 4.96
N THR A 73 12.20 10.83 3.90
CA THR A 73 10.87 11.44 3.96
C THR A 73 9.94 10.82 2.93
N TYR A 74 8.64 10.81 3.21
CA TYR A 74 7.64 10.30 2.27
C TYR A 74 6.33 11.07 2.37
N GLU A 75 5.80 11.50 1.22
CA GLU A 75 4.50 12.16 1.13
C GLU A 75 3.47 11.27 0.39
N PRO A 76 2.35 10.89 1.02
CA PRO A 76 1.34 9.99 0.46
C PRO A 76 0.37 10.71 -0.48
N VAL A 77 0.83 11.12 -1.66
CA VAL A 77 0.08 11.90 -2.66
C VAL A 77 -0.69 11.05 -3.68
N GLY A 78 -0.58 9.72 -3.60
CA GLY A 78 -1.13 8.74 -4.54
C GLY A 78 -0.11 8.30 -5.60
N SER A 79 -0.24 7.03 -6.06
CA SER A 79 0.72 6.38 -6.97
C SER A 79 0.98 7.20 -8.26
N GLY A 80 -0.08 7.78 -8.84
CA GLY A 80 0.07 8.58 -10.08
C GLY A 80 0.95 9.81 -9.90
N LYS A 81 0.75 10.58 -8.82
CA LYS A 81 1.59 11.76 -8.53
C LYS A 81 3.02 11.37 -8.15
N GLY A 82 3.18 10.27 -7.38
CA GLY A 82 4.50 9.76 -7.04
C GLY A 82 5.33 9.39 -8.26
N LYS A 83 4.75 8.62 -9.19
CA LYS A 83 5.40 8.28 -10.46
C LYS A 83 5.72 9.53 -11.30
N ALA A 84 4.79 10.48 -11.40
CA ALA A 84 5.01 11.72 -12.12
C ALA A 84 6.17 12.54 -11.52
N GLY A 85 6.26 12.62 -10.19
CA GLY A 85 7.35 13.30 -9.50
C GLY A 85 8.70 12.62 -9.78
N LEU A 86 8.76 11.28 -9.76
CA LEU A 86 9.96 10.54 -10.10
C LEU A 86 10.43 10.81 -11.54
N LEU A 87 9.48 10.78 -12.49
CA LEU A 87 9.79 11.07 -13.90
C LEU A 87 10.22 12.52 -14.13
N ALA A 88 9.75 13.45 -13.31
CA ALA A 88 10.15 14.85 -13.33
C ALA A 88 11.45 15.13 -12.54
N GLY A 89 12.00 14.13 -11.81
CA GLY A 89 13.20 14.29 -10.98
C GLY A 89 12.97 15.13 -9.71
N THR A 90 11.73 15.20 -9.21
CA THR A 90 11.39 15.96 -8.00
C THR A 90 11.41 15.13 -6.71
N ASN A 91 11.56 13.83 -6.81
CA ASN A 91 11.74 12.89 -5.71
C ASN A 91 12.73 11.79 -6.09
N ASP A 92 13.44 11.25 -5.10
CA ASP A 92 14.48 10.22 -5.29
C ASP A 92 13.88 8.85 -5.53
N PHE A 93 12.71 8.57 -4.90
CA PHE A 93 11.94 7.35 -5.14
C PHE A 93 10.44 7.61 -5.10
N ALA A 94 9.66 6.70 -5.66
CA ALA A 94 8.21 6.73 -5.58
C ALA A 94 7.67 5.43 -4.96
N GLY A 95 6.59 5.54 -4.17
CA GLY A 95 5.77 4.40 -3.82
C GLY A 95 4.64 4.23 -4.85
N SER A 96 4.38 3.01 -5.31
CA SER A 96 3.30 2.75 -6.26
C SER A 96 2.68 1.38 -6.09
N ASP A 97 1.35 1.32 -6.05
CA ASP A 97 0.58 0.07 -6.11
C ASP A 97 0.12 -0.23 -7.55
N SER A 98 0.46 0.66 -8.50
CA SER A 98 0.13 0.54 -9.91
C SER A 98 1.37 0.40 -10.77
N ARG A 99 1.23 -0.31 -11.89
CA ARG A 99 2.31 -0.43 -12.90
C ARG A 99 2.67 0.91 -13.51
N LEU A 100 3.87 0.98 -14.09
CA LEU A 100 4.17 2.02 -15.06
C LEU A 100 3.36 1.76 -16.33
N SER A 101 2.65 2.76 -16.82
CA SER A 101 2.02 2.71 -18.14
C SER A 101 3.09 2.55 -19.24
N PRO A 102 2.73 2.12 -20.45
CA PRO A 102 3.68 2.05 -21.56
C PRO A 102 4.41 3.37 -21.83
N ASP A 103 3.74 4.52 -21.65
CA ASP A 103 4.34 5.85 -21.80
C ASP A 103 5.33 6.16 -20.69
N GLU A 104 4.97 5.87 -19.43
CA GLU A 104 5.85 6.03 -18.27
C GLU A 104 7.09 5.11 -18.39
N GLN A 105 6.93 3.88 -18.89
CA GLN A 105 8.06 2.96 -19.15
C GLN A 105 8.99 3.50 -20.25
N ARG A 106 8.43 4.06 -21.33
CA ARG A 106 9.25 4.71 -22.37
C ARG A 106 10.00 5.92 -21.85
N SER A 107 9.38 6.68 -20.95
CA SER A 107 10.01 7.86 -20.32
C SER A 107 11.07 7.50 -19.30
N CYS A 108 11.02 6.29 -18.73
CA CYS A 108 12.00 5.80 -17.76
C CYS A 108 12.40 4.34 -18.03
N PRO A 109 13.19 4.08 -19.10
CA PRO A 109 13.59 2.70 -19.43
C PRO A 109 14.55 2.09 -18.38
N ALA A 110 15.19 2.92 -17.57
CA ALA A 110 16.08 2.50 -16.48
C ALA A 110 15.40 2.43 -15.11
N CYS A 111 14.10 2.73 -15.01
CA CYS A 111 13.38 2.64 -13.74
C CYS A 111 13.35 1.21 -13.21
N TRP A 112 13.63 1.11 -11.92
CA TRP A 112 13.48 -0.09 -11.13
C TRP A 112 12.13 -0.08 -10.43
N PHE A 113 11.48 -1.24 -10.42
CA PHE A 113 10.18 -1.45 -9.82
C PHE A 113 10.31 -2.61 -8.84
N VAL A 114 10.50 -2.31 -7.56
CA VAL A 114 10.85 -3.31 -6.54
C VAL A 114 9.66 -3.51 -5.61
N PRO A 115 9.08 -4.73 -5.54
CA PRO A 115 8.03 -5.04 -4.59
C PRO A 115 8.57 -4.91 -3.17
N SER A 116 7.85 -4.20 -2.31
CA SER A 116 8.24 -3.94 -0.93
C SER A 116 7.29 -4.55 0.10
N LEU A 117 5.99 -4.55 -0.19
CA LEU A 117 4.94 -5.07 0.68
C LEU A 117 3.78 -5.63 -0.14
N ALA A 118 3.02 -6.55 0.47
CA ALA A 118 1.71 -6.94 -0.04
C ALA A 118 0.62 -6.61 0.99
N GLY A 119 -0.56 -6.23 0.50
CA GLY A 119 -1.68 -5.90 1.38
C GLY A 119 -3.03 -6.22 0.76
N ALA A 120 -4.06 -6.26 1.60
CA ALA A 120 -5.44 -6.42 1.17
C ALA A 120 -6.09 -5.06 0.90
N VAL A 121 -6.82 -4.96 -0.20
CA VAL A 121 -7.79 -3.88 -0.42
C VAL A 121 -9.12 -4.32 0.17
N ALA A 122 -9.45 -3.81 1.35
CA ALA A 122 -10.69 -4.11 2.04
C ALA A 122 -11.86 -3.37 1.38
N VAL A 123 -12.97 -4.08 1.16
CA VAL A 123 -14.24 -3.49 0.75
C VAL A 123 -14.97 -3.02 2.01
N VAL A 124 -15.00 -1.72 2.22
CA VAL A 124 -15.55 -1.10 3.43
C VAL A 124 -16.99 -0.63 3.21
N PHE A 125 -17.76 -0.60 4.28
CA PHE A 125 -19.17 -0.20 4.20
C PHE A 125 -19.64 0.54 5.45
N ASN A 126 -20.73 1.27 5.32
CA ASN A 126 -21.45 1.92 6.42
C ASN A 126 -22.94 1.53 6.34
N LEU A 127 -23.34 0.56 7.16
CA LEU A 127 -24.69 0.02 7.23
C LEU A 127 -25.21 0.09 8.67
N PRO A 128 -25.88 1.19 9.05
CA PRO A 128 -26.46 1.30 10.39
C PRO A 128 -27.46 0.18 10.67
N GLY A 129 -27.33 -0.43 11.83
CA GLY A 129 -28.23 -1.51 12.28
C GLY A 129 -27.94 -2.89 11.65
N PHE A 130 -26.98 -3.02 10.73
CA PHE A 130 -26.54 -4.33 10.24
C PHE A 130 -25.46 -4.91 11.17
N GLU A 131 -25.74 -6.07 11.72
CA GLU A 131 -24.81 -6.79 12.60
C GLU A 131 -24.31 -8.07 11.92
N GLY A 132 -23.02 -8.34 12.06
CA GLY A 132 -22.37 -9.53 11.53
C GLY A 132 -21.53 -9.29 10.26
N PRO A 133 -20.94 -10.36 9.73
CA PRO A 133 -20.09 -10.26 8.55
C PRO A 133 -20.93 -10.04 7.29
N LEU A 134 -20.60 -9.04 6.51
CA LEU A 134 -21.18 -8.83 5.18
C LEU A 134 -20.46 -9.73 4.16
N HIS A 135 -21.21 -10.60 3.48
CA HIS A 135 -20.71 -11.49 2.44
C HIS A 135 -21.07 -10.93 1.07
N ILE A 136 -20.10 -10.71 0.22
CA ILE A 136 -20.34 -10.21 -1.14
C ILE A 136 -19.74 -11.20 -2.14
N PRO A 137 -20.58 -11.84 -2.99
CA PRO A 137 -20.08 -12.64 -4.10
C PRO A 137 -19.25 -11.80 -5.07
N ARG A 138 -18.24 -12.42 -5.68
CA ARG A 138 -17.30 -11.72 -6.57
C ARG A 138 -18.00 -11.00 -7.73
N SER A 139 -18.92 -11.64 -8.41
CA SER A 139 -19.67 -11.02 -9.52
C SER A 139 -20.57 -9.88 -9.03
N VAL A 140 -21.24 -10.06 -7.88
CA VAL A 140 -22.11 -9.04 -7.29
C VAL A 140 -21.31 -7.79 -6.89
N LEU A 141 -20.07 -7.94 -6.41
CA LEU A 141 -19.22 -6.79 -6.13
C LEU A 141 -18.93 -5.98 -7.40
N ALA A 142 -18.62 -6.64 -8.50
CA ALA A 142 -18.42 -5.98 -9.79
C ALA A 142 -19.70 -5.26 -10.25
N ASP A 143 -20.87 -5.91 -10.12
CA ASP A 143 -22.16 -5.35 -10.49
C ASP A 143 -22.55 -4.13 -9.64
N ILE A 144 -22.19 -4.10 -8.35
CA ILE A 144 -22.38 -2.91 -7.49
C ILE A 144 -21.59 -1.71 -8.05
N PHE A 145 -20.31 -1.89 -8.40
CA PHE A 145 -19.49 -0.81 -8.91
C PHE A 145 -19.79 -0.44 -10.37
N GLN A 146 -20.51 -1.29 -11.11
CA GLN A 146 -21.12 -0.94 -12.39
C GLN A 146 -22.52 -0.29 -12.25
N GLY A 147 -23.11 -0.28 -11.04
CA GLY A 147 -24.46 0.23 -10.78
C GLY A 147 -25.58 -0.72 -11.20
N LYS A 148 -25.28 -1.97 -11.59
CA LYS A 148 -26.24 -3.01 -11.96
C LYS A 148 -26.99 -3.53 -10.73
N VAL A 149 -26.27 -3.78 -9.63
CA VAL A 149 -26.80 -4.01 -8.28
C VAL A 149 -26.75 -2.69 -7.52
N ASN A 150 -27.88 -2.16 -7.10
CA ASN A 150 -27.94 -0.83 -6.52
C ASN A 150 -28.76 -0.73 -5.22
N ARG A 151 -29.20 -1.84 -4.65
CA ARG A 151 -29.89 -1.92 -3.36
C ARG A 151 -29.30 -2.99 -2.48
N TRP A 152 -29.20 -2.73 -1.19
CA TRP A 152 -28.70 -3.68 -0.21
C TRP A 152 -29.54 -4.95 -0.10
N SER A 153 -30.87 -4.83 -0.30
CA SER A 153 -31.78 -5.98 -0.31
C SER A 153 -31.49 -7.01 -1.41
N GLU A 154 -30.75 -6.66 -2.46
CA GLU A 154 -30.36 -7.60 -3.51
C GLU A 154 -29.28 -8.59 -3.04
N LEU A 155 -28.63 -8.31 -1.90
CA LEU A 155 -27.64 -9.19 -1.28
C LEU A 155 -28.23 -10.12 -0.21
N VAL A 156 -29.55 -10.18 -0.06
CA VAL A 156 -30.25 -10.93 1.01
C VAL A 156 -29.96 -12.43 0.98
N GLU A 157 -29.71 -13.00 -0.19
CA GLU A 157 -29.39 -14.43 -0.35
C GLU A 157 -28.17 -14.84 0.47
N TRP A 158 -27.18 -13.97 0.57
CA TRP A 158 -25.94 -14.20 1.33
C TRP A 158 -25.92 -13.54 2.70
N ASN A 159 -26.88 -12.66 2.96
CA ASN A 159 -26.94 -11.80 4.15
C ASN A 159 -28.39 -11.63 4.61
N SER A 160 -28.94 -12.58 5.35
CA SER A 160 -30.35 -12.54 5.80
C SER A 160 -30.69 -11.27 6.59
N GLY A 161 -29.73 -10.65 7.28
CA GLY A 161 -29.90 -9.38 7.99
C GLY A 161 -30.19 -8.18 7.08
N LEU A 162 -30.06 -8.32 5.76
CA LEU A 162 -30.44 -7.28 4.78
C LEU A 162 -31.90 -7.40 4.30
N ALA A 163 -32.65 -8.37 4.84
CA ALA A 163 -34.08 -8.52 4.50
C ALA A 163 -34.86 -7.26 4.90
N GLY A 164 -35.45 -6.62 3.91
CA GLY A 164 -36.21 -5.39 4.12
C GLY A 164 -35.43 -4.09 4.03
N LEU A 165 -34.09 -4.13 3.93
CA LEU A 165 -33.28 -2.94 3.70
C LEU A 165 -33.37 -2.48 2.23
N ARG A 166 -34.23 -1.50 1.97
CA ARG A 166 -34.57 -1.04 0.62
C ARG A 166 -33.70 0.12 0.12
N GLU A 167 -32.81 0.59 0.96
CA GLU A 167 -31.92 1.72 0.70
C GLU A 167 -30.97 1.40 -0.46
N ARG A 168 -30.68 2.46 -1.24
CA ARG A 168 -29.72 2.36 -2.34
C ARG A 168 -28.30 2.25 -1.81
N ILE A 169 -27.50 1.45 -2.47
CA ILE A 169 -26.05 1.41 -2.26
C ILE A 169 -25.44 2.72 -2.79
N ARG A 170 -24.75 3.45 -1.93
CA ARG A 170 -24.02 4.68 -2.27
C ARG A 170 -22.55 4.34 -2.46
N VAL A 171 -22.10 4.32 -3.70
CA VAL A 171 -20.74 3.92 -4.05
C VAL A 171 -19.78 5.10 -3.91
N ASN A 172 -18.72 4.92 -3.14
CA ASN A 172 -17.66 5.90 -2.94
C ASN A 172 -16.36 5.41 -3.58
N VAL A 173 -15.71 6.25 -4.38
CA VAL A 173 -14.49 5.95 -5.12
C VAL A 173 -13.45 7.05 -4.99
N ARG A 174 -12.21 6.76 -5.39
CA ARG A 174 -11.13 7.74 -5.46
C ARG A 174 -11.31 8.69 -6.63
N ALA A 175 -11.03 9.98 -6.39
CA ALA A 175 -11.05 11.03 -7.39
C ALA A 175 -9.71 11.21 -8.10
N ASP A 176 -8.63 10.70 -7.53
CA ASP A 176 -7.25 10.82 -8.00
C ASP A 176 -6.73 9.50 -8.60
N LYS A 177 -5.63 9.58 -9.36
CA LYS A 177 -4.93 8.38 -9.86
C LYS A 177 -4.36 7.58 -8.68
N SER A 178 -5.02 6.46 -8.35
CA SER A 178 -4.75 5.64 -7.18
C SER A 178 -4.34 4.22 -7.58
N GLY A 179 -3.20 3.76 -7.07
CA GLY A 179 -2.78 2.37 -7.22
C GLY A 179 -3.74 1.40 -6.53
N THR A 180 -4.28 1.77 -5.36
CA THR A 180 -5.32 0.99 -4.67
C THR A 180 -6.56 0.81 -5.55
N THR A 181 -6.95 1.85 -6.32
CA THR A 181 -8.03 1.76 -7.31
C THR A 181 -7.67 0.80 -8.44
N GLU A 182 -6.42 0.80 -8.92
CA GLU A 182 -5.98 -0.13 -9.97
C GLU A 182 -6.01 -1.58 -9.50
N VAL A 183 -5.51 -1.87 -8.27
CA VAL A 183 -5.63 -3.22 -7.67
C VAL A 183 -7.10 -3.63 -7.56
N PHE A 184 -7.95 -2.74 -7.07
CA PHE A 184 -9.38 -3.00 -6.91
C PHE A 184 -10.08 -3.26 -8.25
N THR A 185 -9.88 -2.41 -9.24
CA THR A 185 -10.50 -2.58 -10.58
C THR A 185 -9.94 -3.79 -11.33
N SER A 186 -8.66 -4.13 -11.13
CA SER A 186 -8.09 -5.38 -11.66
C SER A 186 -8.79 -6.61 -11.08
N ALA A 187 -9.13 -6.59 -9.79
CA ALA A 187 -9.90 -7.66 -9.18
C ALA A 187 -11.33 -7.71 -9.74
N LEU A 188 -12.02 -6.58 -9.86
CA LEU A 188 -13.37 -6.55 -10.42
C LEU A 188 -13.42 -7.01 -11.88
N ALA A 189 -12.39 -6.68 -12.67
CA ALA A 189 -12.25 -7.16 -14.05
C ALA A 189 -12.07 -8.68 -14.11
N SER A 190 -11.29 -9.26 -13.19
CA SER A 190 -11.18 -10.73 -13.09
C SER A 190 -12.46 -11.41 -12.58
N PHE A 191 -13.31 -10.68 -11.86
CA PHE A 191 -14.59 -11.20 -11.33
C PHE A 191 -15.70 -11.18 -12.36
N SER A 192 -15.66 -10.28 -13.34
CA SER A 192 -16.74 -10.05 -14.28
C SER A 192 -16.20 -9.60 -15.65
N ALA A 193 -16.46 -10.41 -16.68
CA ALA A 193 -16.12 -10.06 -18.06
C ALA A 193 -16.81 -8.77 -18.53
N SER A 194 -18.00 -8.49 -18.02
CA SER A 194 -18.72 -7.24 -18.30
C SER A 194 -17.99 -6.05 -17.70
N PHE A 195 -17.47 -6.16 -16.47
CA PHE A 195 -16.68 -5.10 -15.83
C PHE A 195 -15.37 -4.86 -16.60
N GLU A 196 -14.70 -5.93 -17.03
CA GLU A 196 -13.47 -5.84 -17.83
C GLU A 196 -13.69 -5.09 -19.14
N GLN A 197 -14.81 -5.35 -19.83
CA GLN A 197 -15.13 -4.70 -21.11
C GLN A 197 -15.58 -3.25 -20.96
N GLU A 198 -16.39 -2.94 -19.94
CA GLU A 198 -17.01 -1.62 -19.78
C GLU A 198 -16.10 -0.61 -19.06
N ILE A 199 -15.32 -1.05 -18.07
CA ILE A 199 -14.52 -0.18 -17.21
C ILE A 199 -13.04 -0.60 -17.26
N GLY A 200 -12.76 -1.87 -17.02
CA GLY A 200 -11.43 -2.46 -17.01
C GLY A 200 -10.52 -2.01 -15.86
N PRO A 201 -9.31 -2.59 -15.78
CA PRO A 201 -8.29 -2.19 -14.81
C PRO A 201 -7.80 -0.77 -15.07
N SER A 202 -7.88 0.10 -14.06
CA SER A 202 -7.43 1.49 -14.18
C SER A 202 -7.15 2.12 -12.81
N SER A 203 -6.14 2.97 -12.74
CA SER A 203 -5.88 3.80 -11.56
C SER A 203 -6.82 5.01 -11.45
N LEU A 204 -7.49 5.37 -12.54
CA LEU A 204 -8.51 6.42 -12.62
C LEU A 204 -9.58 6.01 -13.63
N PRO A 205 -10.45 5.05 -13.27
CA PRO A 205 -11.45 4.52 -14.17
C PRO A 205 -12.56 5.54 -14.46
N ASP A 206 -13.18 5.41 -15.63
CA ASP A 206 -14.44 6.08 -15.92
C ASP A 206 -15.60 5.24 -15.38
N TRP A 207 -16.06 5.58 -14.20
CA TRP A 207 -17.13 4.86 -13.54
C TRP A 207 -18.46 5.08 -14.26
N SER A 208 -19.06 4.00 -14.76
CA SER A 208 -20.33 4.04 -15.51
C SER A 208 -21.57 4.34 -14.65
N SER A 209 -21.44 4.19 -13.31
CA SER A 209 -22.53 4.42 -12.35
C SER A 209 -22.40 5.78 -11.66
N ILE A 210 -23.47 6.23 -11.00
CA ILE A 210 -23.44 7.40 -10.12
C ILE A 210 -22.61 7.05 -8.88
N VAL A 211 -21.43 7.64 -8.77
CA VAL A 211 -20.50 7.43 -7.67
C VAL A 211 -20.12 8.77 -7.01
N THR A 212 -19.82 8.72 -5.72
CA THR A 212 -19.20 9.87 -5.02
C THR A 212 -17.69 9.74 -5.12
N LYS A 213 -17.03 10.77 -5.63
CA LYS A 213 -15.57 10.81 -5.81
C LYS A 213 -14.92 11.59 -4.68
N SER A 214 -13.92 11.00 -4.02
CA SER A 214 -13.20 11.59 -2.88
C SER A 214 -11.70 11.63 -3.12
N ALA A 215 -11.04 12.72 -2.75
CA ALA A 215 -9.60 12.87 -2.89
C ALA A 215 -8.84 12.11 -1.82
N GLY A 216 -7.91 11.26 -2.23
CA GLY A 216 -7.06 10.48 -1.34
C GLY A 216 -7.81 9.44 -0.50
N THR A 217 -7.05 8.63 0.25
CA THR A 217 -7.62 7.58 1.12
C THR A 217 -8.41 8.17 2.28
N SER A 218 -7.91 9.23 2.92
CA SER A 218 -8.59 9.87 4.05
C SER A 218 -9.93 10.50 3.63
N GLY A 219 -9.99 11.11 2.45
CA GLY A 219 -11.25 11.66 1.91
C GLY A 219 -12.28 10.57 1.66
N LEU A 220 -11.86 9.42 1.10
CA LEU A 220 -12.75 8.27 0.90
C LEU A 220 -13.21 7.67 2.23
N ALA A 221 -12.32 7.53 3.21
CA ALA A 221 -12.67 7.03 4.55
C ALA A 221 -13.72 7.90 5.23
N LEU A 222 -13.51 9.23 5.24
CA LEU A 222 -14.49 10.18 5.78
C LEU A 222 -15.84 10.09 5.07
N GLN A 223 -15.82 10.00 3.73
CA GLN A 223 -17.05 9.92 2.95
C GLN A 223 -17.86 8.66 3.27
N VAL A 224 -17.19 7.51 3.44
CA VAL A 224 -17.87 6.27 3.87
C VAL A 224 -18.43 6.42 5.28
N LEU A 225 -17.68 6.99 6.21
CA LEU A 225 -18.12 7.18 7.61
C LEU A 225 -19.36 8.07 7.73
N VAL A 226 -19.43 9.16 6.95
CA VAL A 226 -20.54 10.11 7.04
C VAL A 226 -21.73 9.77 6.15
N THR A 227 -21.57 8.80 5.24
CA THR A 227 -22.61 8.41 4.30
C THR A 227 -23.19 7.05 4.69
N GLU A 228 -24.37 7.06 5.30
CA GLU A 228 -25.09 5.80 5.58
C GLU A 228 -25.43 5.05 4.28
N HIS A 229 -25.50 3.72 4.36
CA HIS A 229 -25.79 2.81 3.25
C HIS A 229 -24.76 2.88 2.12
N SER A 230 -23.51 3.21 2.48
CA SER A 230 -22.44 3.36 1.51
C SER A 230 -21.45 2.18 1.50
N ILE A 231 -20.75 2.07 0.37
CA ILE A 231 -19.66 1.12 0.13
C ILE A 231 -18.48 1.86 -0.50
N GLY A 232 -17.27 1.39 -0.21
CA GLY A 232 -16.02 1.90 -0.78
C GLY A 232 -14.90 0.87 -0.65
N TYR A 233 -13.67 1.29 -0.88
CA TYR A 233 -12.49 0.41 -0.78
C TYR A 233 -11.26 1.18 -0.28
N MET A 234 -10.43 0.53 0.51
CA MET A 234 -9.17 1.09 1.01
C MET A 234 -8.24 -0.03 1.51
N SER A 235 -7.02 0.30 1.95
CA SER A 235 -6.17 -0.71 2.59
C SER A 235 -6.84 -1.27 3.85
N LEU A 236 -6.56 -2.54 4.18
CA LEU A 236 -7.02 -3.13 5.44
C LEU A 236 -6.50 -2.32 6.64
N ALA A 237 -5.27 -1.81 6.55
CA ALA A 237 -4.68 -0.96 7.59
C ALA A 237 -5.49 0.32 7.82
N ASP A 238 -5.92 0.99 6.74
CA ASP A 238 -6.77 2.17 6.84
C ASP A 238 -8.15 1.83 7.37
N ALA A 239 -8.77 0.76 6.89
CA ALA A 239 -10.07 0.31 7.39
C ALA A 239 -10.05 0.09 8.91
N LYS A 240 -8.99 -0.55 9.43
CA LYS A 240 -8.78 -0.75 10.87
C LYS A 240 -8.47 0.54 11.62
N LYS A 241 -7.60 1.41 11.05
CA LYS A 241 -7.28 2.73 11.62
C LYS A 241 -8.53 3.59 11.80
N TRP A 242 -9.39 3.63 10.79
CA TRP A 242 -10.63 4.39 10.81
C TRP A 242 -11.79 3.65 11.48
N LYS A 243 -11.58 2.39 11.90
CA LYS A 243 -12.61 1.51 12.50
C LYS A 243 -13.86 1.36 11.61
N ILE A 244 -13.65 1.29 10.30
CA ILE A 244 -14.73 1.08 9.33
C ILE A 244 -14.90 -0.42 9.12
N PRO A 245 -16.12 -0.96 9.22
CA PRO A 245 -16.37 -2.37 8.94
C PRO A 245 -16.09 -2.71 7.46
N TYR A 246 -15.71 -3.96 7.22
CA TYR A 246 -15.37 -4.45 5.88
C TYR A 246 -15.98 -5.82 5.61
N ALA A 247 -16.23 -6.08 4.33
CA ALA A 247 -16.91 -7.28 3.85
C ALA A 247 -15.93 -8.46 3.68
N LYS A 248 -16.50 -9.68 3.72
CA LYS A 248 -15.87 -10.90 3.20
C LYS A 248 -16.21 -11.05 1.73
N ILE A 249 -15.18 -11.22 0.90
CA ILE A 249 -15.34 -11.32 -0.55
C ILE A 249 -15.14 -12.75 -0.99
N GLN A 250 -16.00 -13.22 -1.88
CA GLN A 250 -15.89 -14.56 -2.45
C GLN A 250 -14.67 -14.64 -3.37
N ASN A 251 -13.78 -15.58 -3.09
CA ASN A 251 -12.61 -15.86 -3.92
C ASN A 251 -12.96 -16.80 -5.09
N LYS A 252 -12.01 -17.07 -5.96
CA LYS A 252 -12.19 -17.92 -7.14
C LYS A 252 -12.55 -19.37 -6.80
N GLY A 253 -12.20 -19.84 -5.60
CA GLY A 253 -12.60 -21.14 -5.07
C GLY A 253 -14.01 -21.18 -4.48
N GLY A 254 -14.76 -20.07 -4.49
CA GLY A 254 -16.11 -19.98 -3.95
C GLY A 254 -16.20 -19.66 -2.46
N MET A 255 -15.06 -19.54 -1.74
CA MET A 255 -15.05 -19.26 -0.31
C MET A 255 -15.14 -17.74 -0.06
N PHE A 256 -15.97 -17.34 0.91
CA PHE A 256 -15.97 -15.96 1.43
C PHE A 256 -14.79 -15.75 2.37
N THR A 257 -13.81 -14.97 1.92
CA THR A 257 -12.56 -14.70 2.65
C THR A 257 -12.54 -13.29 3.22
N GLU A 258 -12.06 -13.20 4.45
CA GLU A 258 -11.84 -11.93 5.14
C GLU A 258 -10.46 -11.39 4.76
N PRO A 259 -10.32 -10.06 4.54
CA PRO A 259 -9.01 -9.47 4.35
C PRO A 259 -8.16 -9.65 5.61
N SER A 260 -7.00 -10.27 5.48
CA SER A 260 -6.04 -10.49 6.56
C SER A 260 -4.63 -10.66 6.01
N THR A 261 -3.61 -10.45 6.85
CA THR A 261 -2.20 -10.68 6.47
C THR A 261 -1.98 -12.11 5.97
N LEU A 262 -2.54 -13.10 6.68
CA LEU A 262 -2.44 -14.50 6.28
C LEU A 262 -3.06 -14.76 4.90
N ALA A 263 -4.26 -14.23 4.64
CA ALA A 263 -4.93 -14.43 3.36
C ALA A 263 -4.21 -13.71 2.19
N VAL A 264 -3.47 -12.63 2.48
CA VAL A 264 -2.56 -11.98 1.51
C VAL A 264 -1.30 -12.80 1.30
N GLN A 265 -0.70 -13.40 2.34
CA GLN A 265 0.43 -14.32 2.21
C GLN A 265 0.08 -15.53 1.34
N GLU A 266 -1.13 -16.09 1.51
CA GLU A 266 -1.62 -17.17 0.64
C GLU A 266 -1.75 -16.71 -0.82
N ALA A 267 -2.23 -15.48 -1.07
CA ALA A 267 -2.30 -14.92 -2.42
C ALA A 267 -0.91 -14.72 -3.04
N LEU A 268 0.06 -14.24 -2.26
CA LEU A 268 1.47 -14.14 -2.69
C LEU A 268 2.04 -15.50 -3.08
N GLN A 269 1.92 -16.49 -2.21
CA GLN A 269 2.48 -17.84 -2.45
C GLN A 269 1.88 -18.49 -3.70
N ALA A 270 0.58 -18.26 -3.97
CA ALA A 270 -0.08 -18.76 -5.19
C ALA A 270 0.47 -18.14 -6.47
N SER A 271 1.01 -16.91 -6.40
CA SER A 271 1.35 -16.10 -7.58
C SER A 271 2.86 -15.93 -7.84
N VAL A 272 3.72 -16.19 -6.84
CA VAL A 272 5.18 -15.93 -6.94
C VAL A 272 5.87 -16.75 -8.03
N SER A 273 5.38 -17.96 -8.35
CA SER A 273 5.99 -18.77 -9.42
C SER A 273 5.93 -18.11 -10.80
N ASP A 274 4.93 -17.25 -11.03
CA ASP A 274 4.73 -16.59 -12.32
C ASP A 274 5.61 -15.34 -12.44
N ALA A 275 5.93 -14.69 -11.30
CA ALA A 275 6.81 -13.52 -11.24
C ALA A 275 8.27 -13.83 -11.64
N LEU A 276 8.71 -15.07 -11.46
CA LEU A 276 10.09 -15.49 -11.71
C LEU A 276 10.49 -15.48 -13.19
N HIS A 277 9.56 -15.29 -14.11
CA HIS A 277 9.80 -15.35 -15.54
C HIS A 277 9.87 -13.98 -16.25
N GLU A 278 9.45 -12.90 -15.61
CA GLU A 278 9.46 -11.56 -16.23
C GLU A 278 10.72 -10.74 -15.87
N SER A 279 11.40 -10.26 -16.91
CA SER A 279 12.66 -9.51 -16.83
C SER A 279 12.50 -8.09 -16.25
N ARG A 280 13.49 -7.61 -15.51
CA ARG A 280 13.75 -6.22 -15.04
C ARG A 280 12.67 -5.54 -14.18
N LEU A 281 11.40 -5.63 -14.51
CA LEU A 281 10.32 -5.14 -13.67
C LEU A 281 9.85 -6.34 -12.86
N LEU A 282 10.16 -6.38 -11.57
CA LEU A 282 9.76 -7.46 -10.65
C LEU A 282 8.26 -7.35 -10.33
N TYR A 283 7.45 -7.28 -11.38
CA TYR A 283 6.01 -7.18 -11.27
C TYR A 283 5.40 -8.57 -11.08
N CYS A 284 4.72 -8.78 -9.97
CA CYS A 284 3.92 -9.95 -9.70
C CYS A 284 2.45 -9.56 -9.59
N ASN A 285 1.56 -10.26 -10.28
CA ASN A 285 0.13 -10.09 -10.11
C ASN A 285 -0.38 -11.08 -9.07
N ILE A 286 -0.81 -10.57 -7.92
CA ILE A 286 -1.38 -11.36 -6.83
C ILE A 286 -2.89 -11.17 -6.68
N VAL A 287 -3.51 -10.50 -7.65
CA VAL A 287 -4.95 -10.28 -7.71
C VAL A 287 -5.63 -11.57 -8.14
N ASP A 288 -6.71 -11.94 -7.45
CA ASP A 288 -7.58 -13.07 -7.75
C ASP A 288 -6.83 -14.39 -8.04
N PRO A 289 -5.94 -14.82 -7.14
CA PRO A 289 -5.12 -16.00 -7.35
C PRO A 289 -6.00 -17.25 -7.48
N ASP A 290 -5.55 -18.22 -8.29
CA ASP A 290 -6.24 -19.50 -8.41
C ASP A 290 -5.92 -20.39 -7.19
N PRO A 291 -6.91 -20.67 -6.32
CA PRO A 291 -6.67 -21.52 -5.15
C PRO A 291 -6.35 -22.98 -5.51
N ALA A 292 -6.61 -23.41 -6.74
CA ALA A 292 -6.28 -24.76 -7.23
C ALA A 292 -4.83 -24.85 -7.77
N ALA A 293 -4.19 -23.70 -8.08
CA ALA A 293 -2.90 -23.71 -8.77
C ALA A 293 -1.74 -24.34 -7.99
N LYS A 294 -1.78 -24.43 -6.65
CA LYS A 294 -0.69 -25.01 -5.82
C LYS A 294 -1.14 -25.69 -4.53
N GLY A 295 -2.25 -26.40 -4.54
CA GLY A 295 -2.66 -27.26 -3.43
C GLY A 295 -2.73 -26.52 -2.08
N ALA A 296 -3.92 -26.12 -1.67
CA ALA A 296 -4.27 -25.65 -0.33
C ALA A 296 -4.40 -24.14 -0.06
N MET A 297 -4.41 -23.28 -1.05
CA MET A 297 -4.60 -21.85 -0.85
C MET A 297 -6.08 -21.43 -0.85
N GLN A 298 -6.93 -22.19 -0.15
CA GLN A 298 -8.39 -21.97 -0.16
C GLN A 298 -8.82 -20.63 0.42
N ARG A 299 -7.99 -19.98 1.24
CA ARG A 299 -8.30 -18.72 1.93
C ARG A 299 -7.67 -17.48 1.31
N ALA A 300 -6.97 -17.63 0.17
CA ALA A 300 -6.35 -16.50 -0.51
C ALA A 300 -7.38 -15.38 -0.73
N TYR A 301 -7.01 -14.15 -0.31
CA TYR A 301 -7.89 -13.00 -0.47
C TYR A 301 -7.85 -12.49 -1.91
N PRO A 302 -9.02 -12.31 -2.57
CA PRO A 302 -9.03 -12.04 -4.01
C PRO A 302 -8.66 -10.61 -4.40
N ILE A 303 -8.67 -9.65 -3.46
CA ILE A 303 -8.31 -8.26 -3.72
C ILE A 303 -7.02 -7.93 -2.98
N ALA A 304 -5.98 -8.72 -3.25
CA ALA A 304 -4.64 -8.51 -2.74
C ALA A 304 -3.78 -7.79 -3.79
N GLY A 305 -2.92 -6.88 -3.34
CA GLY A 305 -2.03 -6.13 -4.22
C GLY A 305 -0.64 -5.94 -3.61
N LEU A 306 0.36 -5.80 -4.48
CA LEU A 306 1.71 -5.41 -4.12
C LEU A 306 1.84 -3.90 -4.18
N THR A 307 2.65 -3.36 -3.28
CA THR A 307 3.19 -2.01 -3.41
C THR A 307 4.68 -2.07 -3.72
N TYR A 308 5.15 -1.13 -4.48
CA TYR A 308 6.50 -1.09 -5.02
C TYR A 308 7.23 0.18 -4.60
N GLN A 309 8.51 0.06 -4.35
CA GLN A 309 9.44 1.19 -4.38
C GLN A 309 9.97 1.33 -5.81
N VAL A 310 9.83 2.52 -6.38
CA VAL A 310 10.23 2.82 -7.75
C VAL A 310 11.32 3.87 -7.71
N PHE A 311 12.44 3.63 -8.39
CA PHE A 311 13.53 4.59 -8.50
C PHE A 311 14.24 4.46 -9.84
N ASN A 312 14.97 5.51 -10.25
CA ASN A 312 15.69 5.54 -11.51
C ASN A 312 17.20 5.68 -11.27
N PRO A 313 17.98 4.57 -11.30
CA PRO A 313 19.42 4.63 -11.11
C PRO A 313 20.15 5.52 -12.11
N GLY A 314 19.57 5.77 -13.29
CA GLY A 314 20.22 6.55 -14.33
C GLY A 314 20.22 8.06 -14.11
N VAL A 315 19.44 8.57 -13.13
CA VAL A 315 19.34 10.00 -12.82
C VAL A 315 19.77 10.34 -11.40
N LEU A 316 19.92 9.34 -10.53
CA LEU A 316 20.39 9.52 -9.16
C LEU A 316 21.92 9.74 -9.16
N ASP A 317 22.40 10.71 -8.39
CA ASP A 317 23.81 10.77 -8.07
C ASP A 317 24.26 9.56 -7.23
N CYS A 318 25.55 9.33 -7.11
CA CYS A 318 26.07 8.16 -6.43
C CYS A 318 25.63 8.04 -4.97
N GLU A 319 25.44 9.15 -4.31
CA GLU A 319 25.04 9.18 -2.90
C GLU A 319 23.55 8.82 -2.73
N ALA A 320 22.65 9.37 -3.57
CA ALA A 320 21.24 8.96 -3.61
C ALA A 320 21.11 7.50 -4.06
N LEU A 321 21.98 7.09 -4.98
CA LEU A 321 22.05 5.73 -5.49
C LEU A 321 22.51 4.71 -4.41
N LEU A 322 23.20 5.12 -3.39
CA LEU A 322 23.49 4.29 -2.20
C LEU A 322 22.31 4.23 -1.24
N ASN A 323 21.68 5.36 -1.00
CA ASN A 323 20.68 5.51 0.05
C ASN A 323 19.32 4.92 -0.31
N VAL A 324 18.86 5.03 -1.58
CA VAL A 324 17.57 4.44 -2.00
C VAL A 324 17.64 2.92 -2.00
N PRO A 325 18.61 2.23 -2.60
CA PRO A 325 18.78 0.79 -2.47
C PRO A 325 19.03 0.31 -1.04
N PHE A 326 19.68 1.08 -0.19
CA PHE A 326 19.78 0.75 1.23
C PHE A 326 18.41 0.66 1.91
N LEU A 327 17.52 1.61 1.63
CA LEU A 327 16.16 1.57 2.15
C LEU A 327 15.43 0.29 1.67
N VAL A 328 15.59 -0.08 0.40
CA VAL A 328 15.03 -1.33 -0.15
C VAL A 328 15.62 -2.54 0.55
N TYR A 329 16.94 -2.59 0.68
CA TYR A 329 17.66 -3.68 1.34
C TYR A 329 17.16 -3.83 2.79
N TRP A 330 17.20 -2.76 3.57
CA TRP A 330 16.76 -2.75 4.96
C TRP A 330 15.29 -3.20 5.09
N ALA A 331 14.41 -2.66 4.26
CA ALA A 331 12.98 -2.97 4.29
C ALA A 331 12.67 -4.45 4.00
N LEU A 332 13.50 -5.11 3.19
CA LEU A 332 13.28 -6.51 2.78
C LEU A 332 14.06 -7.54 3.62
N THR A 333 15.10 -7.13 4.35
CA THR A 333 15.99 -8.06 5.06
C THR A 333 16.01 -7.88 6.57
N ASP A 334 15.63 -6.70 7.09
CA ASP A 334 15.63 -6.46 8.52
C ASP A 334 14.38 -7.05 9.20
N PRO A 335 14.54 -7.91 10.23
CA PRO A 335 13.40 -8.49 10.94
C PRO A 335 12.45 -7.44 11.54
N GLN A 336 12.97 -6.29 11.96
CA GLN A 336 12.16 -5.19 12.48
C GLN A 336 11.23 -4.61 11.40
N ALA A 337 11.69 -4.56 10.14
CA ALA A 337 10.86 -4.11 9.03
C ALA A 337 9.67 -5.06 8.80
N ALA A 338 9.91 -6.36 8.86
CA ALA A 338 8.86 -7.38 8.73
C ALA A 338 7.83 -7.28 9.87
N GLU A 339 8.28 -7.15 11.12
CA GLU A 339 7.41 -6.95 12.28
C GLU A 339 6.55 -5.69 12.15
N MET A 340 7.15 -4.56 11.73
CA MET A 340 6.42 -3.31 11.49
C MET A 340 5.35 -3.45 10.41
N ALA A 341 5.60 -4.24 9.37
CA ALA A 341 4.65 -4.52 8.30
C ALA A 341 3.46 -5.35 8.82
N GLU A 342 3.74 -6.43 9.56
CA GLU A 342 2.74 -7.32 10.12
C GLU A 342 1.84 -6.61 11.14
N ASP A 343 2.40 -5.79 12.01
CA ASP A 343 1.69 -4.90 12.94
C ASP A 343 0.66 -3.99 12.24
N ARG A 344 0.90 -3.68 10.98
CA ARG A 344 0.05 -2.84 10.13
C ARG A 344 -0.75 -3.63 9.10
N HIS A 345 -0.87 -4.94 9.29
CA HIS A 345 -1.66 -5.84 8.45
C HIS A 345 -1.18 -5.94 7.00
N PHE A 346 0.12 -5.76 6.79
CA PHE A 346 0.79 -6.04 5.53
C PHE A 346 1.59 -7.34 5.61
N ALA A 347 1.71 -8.03 4.50
CA ALA A 347 2.56 -9.19 4.36
C ALA A 347 3.92 -8.79 3.78
N SER A 348 4.98 -9.37 4.32
CA SER A 348 6.33 -9.24 3.79
C SER A 348 6.46 -10.00 2.47
N ILE A 349 7.45 -9.61 1.69
CA ILE A 349 7.80 -10.28 0.43
C ILE A 349 8.47 -11.62 0.74
N PRO A 350 8.11 -12.72 0.04
CA PRO A 350 8.72 -14.04 0.25
C PRO A 350 10.22 -14.06 -0.04
N ASP A 351 10.99 -14.87 0.72
CA ASP A 351 12.44 -14.95 0.63
C ASP A 351 12.94 -15.23 -0.80
N SER A 352 12.25 -16.10 -1.56
CA SER A 352 12.61 -16.40 -2.95
C SER A 352 12.57 -15.18 -3.87
N LEU A 353 11.68 -14.23 -3.60
CA LEU A 353 11.58 -12.99 -4.35
C LEU A 353 12.59 -11.96 -3.80
N VAL A 354 12.84 -11.96 -2.49
CA VAL A 354 13.88 -11.14 -1.85
C VAL A 354 15.25 -11.48 -2.41
N ASP A 355 15.62 -12.76 -2.50
CA ASP A 355 16.90 -13.23 -3.06
C ASP A 355 17.10 -12.71 -4.50
N MET A 356 16.05 -12.78 -5.32
CA MET A 356 16.09 -12.27 -6.69
C MET A 356 16.28 -10.74 -6.72
N ILE A 357 15.57 -9.99 -5.85
CA ILE A 357 15.72 -8.53 -5.73
C ILE A 357 17.15 -8.21 -5.33
N MET A 358 17.71 -8.89 -4.32
CA MET A 358 19.06 -8.66 -3.82
C MET A 358 20.11 -8.95 -4.89
N SER A 359 19.98 -10.05 -5.63
CA SER A 359 20.87 -10.34 -6.76
C SER A 359 20.91 -9.21 -7.77
N ARG A 360 19.76 -8.65 -8.10
CA ARG A 360 19.65 -7.55 -9.07
C ARG A 360 20.13 -6.20 -8.53
N LEU A 361 19.85 -5.89 -7.26
CA LEU A 361 20.40 -4.68 -6.61
C LEU A 361 21.92 -4.69 -6.63
N GLY A 362 22.55 -5.88 -6.54
CA GLY A 362 23.99 -6.06 -6.67
C GLY A 362 24.56 -5.71 -8.06
N GLU A 363 23.74 -5.65 -9.10
CA GLU A 363 24.15 -5.25 -10.46
C GLU A 363 24.28 -3.72 -10.60
N ILE A 364 23.67 -2.94 -9.72
CA ILE A 364 23.73 -1.48 -9.74
C ILE A 364 25.13 -1.06 -9.33
N LYS A 365 25.76 -0.19 -10.13
CA LYS A 365 27.11 0.31 -9.89
C LYS A 365 27.10 1.81 -9.72
N CYS A 366 27.93 2.27 -8.80
CA CYS A 366 28.28 3.65 -8.64
C CYS A 366 29.82 3.78 -8.69
N ASP A 367 30.33 4.62 -9.58
CA ASP A 367 31.78 4.80 -9.81
C ASP A 367 32.53 3.47 -10.01
N GLY A 368 31.88 2.53 -10.71
CA GLY A 368 32.43 1.19 -11.00
C GLY A 368 32.37 0.19 -9.85
N ARG A 369 31.85 0.57 -8.67
CA ARG A 369 31.67 -0.31 -7.50
C ARG A 369 30.23 -0.79 -7.37
N ASN A 370 30.03 -2.05 -6.98
CA ASN A 370 28.70 -2.59 -6.71
C ASN A 370 28.12 -2.00 -5.42
N LEU A 371 26.84 -1.62 -5.44
CA LEU A 371 26.18 -0.99 -4.28
C LEU A 371 26.17 -1.89 -3.04
N LEU A 372 25.81 -3.17 -3.19
CA LEU A 372 25.73 -4.11 -2.05
C LEU A 372 27.09 -4.42 -1.39
N GLN A 373 28.23 -4.03 -1.98
CA GLN A 373 29.54 -4.14 -1.33
C GLN A 373 29.85 -2.95 -0.41
N GLN A 374 29.02 -1.92 -0.45
CA GLN A 374 29.21 -0.68 0.33
C GLN A 374 28.17 -0.57 1.48
N VAL A 375 27.12 -1.37 1.46
CA VAL A 375 26.10 -1.55 2.52
C VAL A 375 26.57 -2.61 3.52
#